data_be569444378635dd6e74eb036ada3354
#
_entry.id   be569444378635dd6e74eb036ada3354
#
_cell.length_a   1.000
_cell.length_b   1.000
_cell.length_c   1.000
_cell.angle_alpha   90.00
_cell.angle_beta   90.00
_cell.angle_gamma   90.00
#
_symmetry.space_group_name_H-M   'P 1'
#
loop_
_entity.id
_entity.type
_entity.pdbx_description
1 polymer ?
#
loop_
_entity_poly.entity_id
_entity_poly.type
_entity_poly.pdbx_seq_one_letter_code
_entity_poly.pdbx_strand_id
1 'polypeptide(L)'
;MRVTIATSVAFAATLSLPFACTSEAQAGPSSSLEAQQEAFEAKFLTSWNKADAGALAELFAEDGVRVISGQQLPAAGRDAIKATFVEGFQRYNASGDSKLVSDMSALRELGDGVVLGDGTFQLQDKAGEALLGGKWGCVYRQTDGGLQLVMESAHVAKDTLPAPIDFSKVERQTPPVPVLGDAAAYEAAMNKIIATYAEGMKSGDAAKIASTFTEDGIQLVGISSEPHRGRAAIQAAMEAILPAGGYQGTNLEGKILGMKKISDSLLCANGTWQVAGDDGVVMEFGQWGNLMEIQDDGSLLMIMESAGPLHVAP
;
A
#
# COMPACT_ATOMS: atom_id res chain seq x y z
N MET A 1 24.06 78.29 16.26
CA MET A 1 23.23 78.77 17.34
C MET A 1 22.95 77.58 18.27
N ARG A 2 23.54 77.57 19.44
CA ARG A 2 23.46 76.55 20.49
C ARG A 2 22.16 76.83 21.29
N VAL A 3 21.39 75.80 21.60
CA VAL A 3 20.49 75.81 22.74
C VAL A 3 20.54 74.45 23.43
N THR A 4 21.06 74.50 24.64
CA THR A 4 21.09 73.45 25.65
C THR A 4 19.80 73.51 26.46
N ILE A 5 19.16 72.44 26.74
CA ILE A 5 18.17 72.37 27.82
C ILE A 5 18.28 71.01 28.58
N ALA A 6 18.20 71.18 29.88
CA ALA A 6 18.65 70.33 30.94
C ALA A 6 17.75 69.13 31.25
N THR A 7 18.38 68.20 31.88
CA THR A 7 17.99 66.98 32.56
C THR A 7 16.93 67.13 33.66
N SER A 8 16.01 66.16 33.74
CA SER A 8 15.34 65.84 34.99
C SER A 8 15.24 64.32 35.14
N VAL A 9 15.85 63.81 36.18
CA VAL A 9 15.88 62.39 36.57
C VAL A 9 14.67 62.17 37.50
N ALA A 10 13.82 61.22 37.15
CA ALA A 10 12.81 60.67 38.04
C ALA A 10 13.12 59.18 38.31
N PHE A 11 13.41 58.87 39.57
CA PHE A 11 13.57 57.52 40.09
C PHE A 11 12.17 56.88 40.23
N ALA A 12 11.94 55.80 39.50
CA ALA A 12 10.81 54.92 39.74
C ALA A 12 11.34 53.55 40.20
N ALA A 13 10.94 53.18 41.42
CA ALA A 13 11.23 51.88 42.01
C ALA A 13 10.36 50.79 41.32
N THR A 14 11.01 49.83 40.68
CA THR A 14 10.35 48.69 40.11
C THR A 14 10.35 47.53 41.09
N LEU A 15 9.13 47.13 41.54
CA LEU A 15 8.90 45.85 42.21
C LEU A 15 9.14 44.72 41.20
N SER A 16 10.10 43.87 41.47
CA SER A 16 10.33 42.62 40.75
C SER A 16 9.41 41.52 41.31
N LEU A 17 8.43 41.12 40.53
CA LEU A 17 7.69 39.88 40.74
C LEU A 17 8.49 38.75 40.06
N PRO A 18 8.64 37.56 40.69
CA PRO A 18 9.27 36.42 40.02
C PRO A 18 8.30 35.87 38.97
N PHE A 19 8.68 35.99 37.71
CA PHE A 19 8.06 35.21 36.62
C PHE A 19 8.47 33.76 36.83
N ALA A 20 7.50 32.90 37.18
CA ALA A 20 7.65 31.47 37.07
C ALA A 20 7.75 31.13 35.57
N CYS A 21 8.95 30.79 35.12
CA CYS A 21 9.20 30.24 33.79
C CYS A 21 8.63 28.82 33.78
N THR A 22 7.38 28.65 33.34
CA THR A 22 6.90 27.37 32.90
C THR A 22 7.64 27.07 31.60
N SER A 23 8.60 26.14 31.67
CA SER A 23 9.21 25.57 30.47
C SER A 23 8.13 24.82 29.71
N GLU A 24 7.49 25.47 28.72
CA GLU A 24 6.87 24.73 27.63
C GLU A 24 7.98 23.90 26.99
N ALA A 25 7.86 22.59 27.12
CA ALA A 25 8.69 21.68 26.36
C ALA A 25 8.43 22.01 24.90
N GLN A 26 9.38 22.68 24.26
CA GLN A 26 9.39 22.84 22.80
C GLN A 26 9.43 21.42 22.23
N ALA A 27 8.30 20.98 21.66
CA ALA A 27 8.30 19.85 20.75
C ALA A 27 9.38 20.15 19.69
N GLY A 28 10.39 19.32 19.59
CA GLY A 28 11.39 19.43 18.55
C GLY A 28 10.71 19.50 17.17
N PRO A 29 11.34 20.09 16.16
CA PRO A 29 10.76 20.18 14.83
C PRO A 29 10.37 18.76 14.40
N SER A 30 9.08 18.54 14.12
CA SER A 30 8.60 17.30 13.53
C SER A 30 9.39 17.16 12.19
N SER A 31 10.04 16.01 11.97
CA SER A 31 10.68 15.73 10.69
C SER A 31 9.65 15.83 9.58
N SER A 32 10.03 16.36 8.39
CA SER A 32 9.11 16.40 7.26
C SER A 32 8.63 14.98 6.90
N LEU A 33 7.51 14.88 6.21
CA LEU A 33 6.97 13.58 5.78
C LEU A 33 7.98 12.81 4.94
N GLU A 34 8.68 13.50 4.04
CA GLU A 34 9.74 12.92 3.20
C GLU A 34 10.87 12.34 4.06
N ALA A 35 11.33 13.08 5.07
CA ALA A 35 12.37 12.58 5.98
C ALA A 35 11.90 11.38 6.83
N GLN A 36 10.62 11.33 7.20
CA GLN A 36 10.04 10.16 7.88
C GLN A 36 10.00 8.95 6.93
N GLN A 37 9.65 9.16 5.67
CA GLN A 37 9.60 8.12 4.66
C GLN A 37 11.00 7.59 4.33
N GLU A 38 11.97 8.47 4.14
CA GLU A 38 13.38 8.07 3.91
C GLU A 38 13.92 7.23 5.08
N ALA A 39 13.63 7.64 6.32
CA ALA A 39 14.02 6.90 7.51
C ALA A 39 13.30 5.52 7.61
N PHE A 40 12.03 5.45 7.22
CA PHE A 40 11.27 4.20 7.16
C PHE A 40 11.86 3.26 6.11
N GLU A 41 12.07 3.74 4.89
CA GLU A 41 12.58 2.95 3.77
C GLU A 41 13.99 2.42 4.06
N ALA A 42 14.87 3.25 4.63
CA ALA A 42 16.20 2.83 5.05
C ALA A 42 16.15 1.68 6.07
N LYS A 43 15.23 1.71 7.04
CA LYS A 43 15.02 0.62 7.99
C LYS A 43 14.50 -0.64 7.29
N PHE A 44 13.50 -0.49 6.41
CA PHE A 44 12.91 -1.60 5.67
C PHE A 44 13.96 -2.33 4.84
N LEU A 45 14.67 -1.58 3.96
CA LEU A 45 15.71 -2.15 3.09
C LEU A 45 16.88 -2.76 3.87
N THR A 46 17.31 -2.10 4.96
CA THR A 46 18.37 -2.66 5.84
C THR A 46 17.94 -3.97 6.45
N SER A 47 16.70 -4.07 6.97
CA SER A 47 16.19 -5.29 7.60
C SER A 47 15.96 -6.40 6.58
N TRP A 48 15.44 -6.06 5.39
CA TRP A 48 15.29 -7.00 4.29
C TRP A 48 16.64 -7.60 3.87
N ASN A 49 17.63 -6.75 3.61
CA ASN A 49 18.94 -7.18 3.13
C ASN A 49 19.75 -7.96 4.20
N LYS A 50 19.34 -7.87 5.47
CA LYS A 50 19.87 -8.71 6.57
C LYS A 50 19.04 -9.96 6.85
N ALA A 51 17.96 -10.19 6.11
CA ALA A 51 16.97 -11.22 6.35
C ALA A 51 16.37 -11.19 7.78
N ASP A 52 16.20 -9.98 8.35
CA ASP A 52 15.63 -9.78 9.68
C ASP A 52 14.10 -9.64 9.60
N ALA A 53 13.43 -10.80 9.60
CA ALA A 53 11.96 -10.85 9.56
C ALA A 53 11.30 -10.23 10.80
N GLY A 54 11.99 -10.25 11.95
CA GLY A 54 11.49 -9.63 13.18
C GLY A 54 11.44 -8.12 13.06
N ALA A 55 12.57 -7.51 12.66
CA ALA A 55 12.65 -6.07 12.46
C ALA A 55 11.69 -5.56 11.39
N LEU A 56 11.46 -6.34 10.31
CA LEU A 56 10.47 -5.99 9.28
C LEU A 56 9.05 -6.01 9.83
N ALA A 57 8.67 -7.04 10.59
CA ALA A 57 7.34 -7.14 11.17
C ALA A 57 7.03 -5.99 12.16
N GLU A 58 8.04 -5.50 12.90
CA GLU A 58 7.90 -4.36 13.80
C GLU A 58 7.60 -3.03 13.09
N LEU A 59 7.86 -2.91 11.79
CA LEU A 59 7.48 -1.75 10.99
C LEU A 59 5.97 -1.67 10.72
N PHE A 60 5.24 -2.77 10.95
CA PHE A 60 3.79 -2.81 10.80
C PHE A 60 3.06 -2.46 12.11
N ALA A 61 1.85 -1.95 11.98
CA ALA A 61 0.89 -1.90 13.07
C ALA A 61 0.63 -3.34 13.60
N GLU A 62 0.21 -3.48 14.85
CA GLU A 62 -0.08 -4.81 15.43
C GLU A 62 -1.09 -5.60 14.60
N ASP A 63 -2.08 -4.91 14.06
CA ASP A 63 -3.14 -5.40 13.18
C ASP A 63 -2.90 -5.04 11.69
N GLY A 64 -1.65 -4.77 11.33
CA GLY A 64 -1.25 -4.49 9.96
C GLY A 64 -1.51 -5.66 9.01
N VAL A 65 -1.57 -5.38 7.72
CA VAL A 65 -1.84 -6.37 6.68
C VAL A 65 -0.74 -6.33 5.62
N ARG A 66 -0.32 -7.50 5.19
CA ARG A 66 0.61 -7.69 4.08
C ARG A 66 -0.01 -8.50 2.96
N VAL A 67 -0.02 -7.94 1.73
CA VAL A 67 -0.63 -8.51 0.53
C VAL A 67 0.45 -8.60 -0.55
N ILE A 68 0.89 -9.81 -0.89
CA ILE A 68 2.04 -9.99 -1.78
C ILE A 68 1.86 -11.16 -2.75
N SER A 69 2.39 -11.03 -3.96
CA SER A 69 2.34 -12.08 -4.99
C SER A 69 2.94 -13.44 -4.56
N GLY A 70 3.85 -13.45 -3.58
CA GLY A 70 4.49 -14.67 -3.09
C GLY A 70 3.62 -15.54 -2.19
N GLN A 71 2.41 -15.10 -1.85
CA GLN A 71 1.47 -15.78 -0.95
C GLN A 71 0.12 -15.96 -1.63
N GLN A 72 -0.65 -16.96 -1.22
CA GLN A 72 -2.03 -17.16 -1.71
C GLN A 72 -3.06 -16.33 -0.94
N LEU A 73 -2.77 -15.98 0.31
CA LEU A 73 -3.66 -15.28 1.22
C LEU A 73 -2.96 -14.09 1.86
N PRO A 74 -3.66 -12.97 2.09
CA PRO A 74 -3.14 -11.85 2.88
C PRO A 74 -2.71 -12.29 4.28
N ALA A 75 -1.61 -11.75 4.77
CA ALA A 75 -1.14 -11.96 6.13
C ALA A 75 -1.60 -10.80 7.01
N ALA A 76 -2.36 -11.09 8.06
CA ALA A 76 -2.85 -10.10 9.02
C ALA A 76 -2.21 -10.29 10.40
N GLY A 77 -1.72 -9.20 10.99
CA GLY A 77 -1.00 -9.19 12.26
C GLY A 77 0.49 -9.53 12.13
N ARG A 78 1.29 -8.98 13.04
CA ARG A 78 2.77 -9.05 12.97
C ARG A 78 3.33 -10.46 12.89
N ASP A 79 2.74 -11.45 13.61
CA ASP A 79 3.24 -12.82 13.58
C ASP A 79 3.05 -13.47 12.21
N ALA A 80 1.87 -13.31 11.60
CA ALA A 80 1.61 -13.80 10.25
C ALA A 80 2.50 -13.08 9.23
N ILE A 81 2.65 -11.76 9.34
CA ILE A 81 3.53 -10.95 8.49
C ILE A 81 4.98 -11.42 8.60
N LYS A 82 5.48 -11.65 9.84
CA LYS A 82 6.82 -12.20 10.07
C LYS A 82 7.03 -13.54 9.38
N ALA A 83 6.04 -14.41 9.43
CA ALA A 83 6.11 -15.71 8.75
C ALA A 83 6.27 -15.55 7.22
N THR A 84 5.57 -14.60 6.60
CA THR A 84 5.72 -14.34 5.16
C THR A 84 7.11 -13.82 4.78
N PHE A 85 7.76 -13.04 5.65
CA PHE A 85 9.14 -12.62 5.43
C PHE A 85 10.11 -13.79 5.54
N VAL A 86 9.94 -14.66 6.54
CA VAL A 86 10.77 -15.88 6.68
C VAL A 86 10.69 -16.75 5.42
N GLU A 87 9.47 -16.99 4.92
CA GLU A 87 9.27 -17.76 3.69
C GLU A 87 9.88 -17.04 2.47
N GLY A 88 9.72 -15.72 2.37
CA GLY A 88 10.32 -14.91 1.32
C GLY A 88 11.84 -15.01 1.30
N PHE A 89 12.49 -14.96 2.46
CA PHE A 89 13.94 -15.12 2.58
C PHE A 89 14.40 -16.51 2.19
N GLN A 90 13.68 -17.57 2.60
CA GLN A 90 14.00 -18.93 2.18
C GLN A 90 13.92 -19.09 0.65
N ARG A 91 12.99 -18.40 0.02
CA ARG A 91 12.76 -18.48 -1.42
C ARG A 91 13.72 -17.63 -2.23
N TYR A 92 13.99 -16.41 -1.80
CA TYR A 92 14.68 -15.41 -2.62
C TYR A 92 16.04 -14.97 -2.08
N ASN A 93 16.37 -15.29 -0.83
CA ASN A 93 17.61 -14.85 -0.18
C ASN A 93 18.27 -15.93 0.66
N ALA A 94 17.99 -17.20 0.40
CA ALA A 94 18.52 -18.32 1.19
C ALA A 94 20.06 -18.36 1.25
N SER A 95 20.72 -17.89 0.20
CA SER A 95 22.17 -17.79 0.11
C SER A 95 22.74 -16.45 0.60
N GLY A 96 21.90 -15.47 0.95
CA GLY A 96 22.32 -14.09 1.23
C GLY A 96 22.80 -13.33 0.00
N ASP A 97 22.42 -13.78 -1.17
CA ASP A 97 22.97 -13.37 -2.46
C ASP A 97 22.09 -12.37 -3.21
N SER A 98 20.88 -12.14 -2.75
CA SER A 98 19.96 -11.18 -3.34
C SER A 98 19.86 -9.89 -2.53
N LYS A 99 19.61 -8.79 -3.23
CA LYS A 99 19.41 -7.45 -2.68
C LYS A 99 18.08 -6.88 -3.15
N LEU A 100 17.26 -6.39 -2.22
CA LEU A 100 16.09 -5.60 -2.55
C LEU A 100 16.51 -4.14 -2.78
N VAL A 101 16.05 -3.57 -3.89
CA VAL A 101 16.13 -2.15 -4.24
C VAL A 101 14.71 -1.65 -4.43
N SER A 102 14.42 -0.47 -3.95
CA SER A 102 13.11 0.18 -4.04
C SER A 102 13.28 1.63 -4.47
N ASP A 103 12.36 2.08 -5.32
CA ASP A 103 12.25 3.47 -5.75
C ASP A 103 10.82 3.96 -5.45
N MET A 104 10.71 5.00 -4.63
CA MET A 104 9.43 5.64 -4.35
C MET A 104 9.03 6.54 -5.52
N SER A 105 7.81 6.37 -6.01
CA SER A 105 7.26 7.17 -7.12
C SER A 105 6.43 8.34 -6.62
N ALA A 106 5.68 8.16 -5.53
CA ALA A 106 4.86 9.21 -4.93
C ALA A 106 4.62 8.96 -3.43
N LEU A 107 4.43 10.07 -2.72
CA LEU A 107 4.05 10.10 -1.30
C LEU A 107 2.94 11.14 -1.13
N ARG A 108 1.82 10.77 -0.48
CA ARG A 108 0.65 11.62 -0.38
C ARG A 108 0.01 11.53 1.00
N GLU A 109 -0.17 12.67 1.68
CA GLU A 109 -1.00 12.76 2.88
C GLU A 109 -2.48 12.74 2.48
N LEU A 110 -3.27 11.95 3.21
CA LEU A 110 -4.71 11.79 2.99
C LEU A 110 -5.56 12.35 4.13
N GLY A 111 -4.92 13.01 5.09
CA GLY A 111 -5.55 13.50 6.32
C GLY A 111 -5.53 12.46 7.45
N ASP A 112 -5.88 12.90 8.66
CA ASP A 112 -5.96 12.08 9.88
C ASP A 112 -4.69 11.28 10.19
N GLY A 113 -3.52 11.79 9.77
CA GLY A 113 -2.24 11.12 9.91
C GLY A 113 -2.08 9.87 9.03
N VAL A 114 -2.92 9.72 8.01
CA VAL A 114 -2.81 8.64 7.02
C VAL A 114 -2.00 9.11 5.83
N VAL A 115 -1.06 8.28 5.40
CA VAL A 115 -0.18 8.53 4.26
C VAL A 115 -0.24 7.37 3.30
N LEU A 116 -0.34 7.66 2.01
CA LEU A 116 -0.20 6.71 0.92
C LEU A 116 1.16 6.92 0.24
N GLY A 117 1.96 5.86 0.16
CA GLY A 117 3.18 5.81 -0.64
C GLY A 117 3.11 4.71 -1.67
N ASP A 118 3.71 4.93 -2.83
CA ASP A 118 3.80 3.90 -3.86
C ASP A 118 5.11 4.02 -4.66
N GLY A 119 5.49 2.91 -5.26
CA GLY A 119 6.72 2.84 -6.01
C GLY A 119 6.95 1.52 -6.72
N THR A 120 8.18 1.33 -7.13
CA THR A 120 8.66 0.10 -7.77
C THR A 120 9.71 -0.58 -6.92
N PHE A 121 9.91 -1.86 -7.13
CA PHE A 121 10.99 -2.61 -6.50
C PHE A 121 11.66 -3.55 -7.49
N GLN A 122 12.91 -3.88 -7.20
CA GLN A 122 13.65 -4.95 -7.86
C GLN A 122 14.34 -5.82 -6.82
N LEU A 123 14.30 -7.11 -7.05
CA LEU A 123 15.20 -8.05 -6.41
C LEU A 123 16.35 -8.30 -7.37
N GLN A 124 17.56 -8.00 -6.93
CA GLN A 124 18.80 -8.13 -7.73
C GLN A 124 19.68 -9.24 -7.17
N ASP A 125 20.45 -9.87 -8.03
CA ASP A 125 21.51 -10.79 -7.64
C ASP A 125 22.78 -10.04 -7.17
N LYS A 126 23.84 -10.79 -6.85
CA LYS A 126 25.15 -10.21 -6.47
C LYS A 126 25.82 -9.35 -7.54
N ALA A 127 25.52 -9.59 -8.80
CA ALA A 127 26.04 -8.82 -9.91
C ALA A 127 25.24 -7.53 -10.16
N GLY A 128 24.10 -7.37 -9.50
CA GLY A 128 23.18 -6.26 -9.69
C GLY A 128 22.15 -6.51 -10.81
N GLU A 129 22.10 -7.71 -11.35
CA GLU A 129 21.12 -8.08 -12.36
C GLU A 129 19.75 -8.35 -11.73
N ALA A 130 18.69 -7.83 -12.36
CA ALA A 130 17.33 -7.99 -11.85
C ALA A 130 16.87 -9.45 -11.97
N LEU A 131 16.51 -10.07 -10.87
CA LEU A 131 15.87 -11.39 -10.79
C LEU A 131 14.36 -11.30 -11.04
N LEU A 132 13.74 -10.29 -10.47
CA LEU A 132 12.33 -9.93 -10.65
C LEU A 132 12.11 -8.47 -10.24
N GLY A 133 11.00 -7.92 -10.66
CA GLY A 133 10.60 -6.57 -10.29
C GLY A 133 9.09 -6.45 -10.17
N GLY A 134 8.64 -5.32 -9.63
CA GLY A 134 7.22 -5.10 -9.45
C GLY A 134 6.92 -3.74 -8.88
N LYS A 135 5.69 -3.60 -8.37
CA LYS A 135 5.17 -2.37 -7.77
C LYS A 135 4.71 -2.64 -6.36
N TRP A 136 4.80 -1.61 -5.55
CA TRP A 136 4.27 -1.61 -4.19
C TRP A 136 3.40 -0.39 -3.94
N GLY A 137 2.40 -0.56 -3.09
CA GLY A 137 1.58 0.49 -2.52
C GLY A 137 1.43 0.26 -1.03
N CYS A 138 1.74 1.27 -0.24
CA CYS A 138 1.76 1.20 1.21
C CYS A 138 0.88 2.26 1.83
N VAL A 139 0.04 1.86 2.77
CA VAL A 139 -0.73 2.75 3.63
C VAL A 139 -0.03 2.84 4.98
N TYR A 140 0.34 4.04 5.35
CA TYR A 140 1.01 4.31 6.61
C TYR A 140 0.11 5.11 7.55
N ARG A 141 0.40 5.00 8.84
CA ARG A 141 -0.03 5.93 9.88
C ARG A 141 1.18 6.69 10.40
N GLN A 142 1.05 8.01 10.51
CA GLN A 142 2.02 8.82 11.24
C GLN A 142 1.84 8.61 12.74
N THR A 143 2.95 8.37 13.43
CA THR A 143 3.03 8.20 14.89
C THR A 143 4.16 9.07 15.44
N ASP A 144 4.27 9.20 16.75
CA ASP A 144 5.41 9.89 17.38
C ASP A 144 6.77 9.25 17.02
N GLY A 145 6.75 7.95 16.67
CA GLY A 145 7.95 7.19 16.25
C GLY A 145 8.25 7.26 14.75
N GLY A 146 7.49 8.00 13.95
CA GLY A 146 7.55 8.06 12.49
C GLY A 146 6.43 7.27 11.81
N LEU A 147 6.67 6.83 10.59
CA LEU A 147 5.68 6.06 9.81
C LEU A 147 5.58 4.61 10.29
N GLN A 148 4.35 4.10 10.34
CA GLN A 148 4.03 2.71 10.64
C GLN A 148 3.10 2.14 9.56
N LEU A 149 3.41 0.96 9.03
CA LEU A 149 2.59 0.30 8.00
C LEU A 149 1.26 -0.19 8.56
N VAL A 150 0.17 0.28 7.98
CA VAL A 150 -1.18 -0.27 8.17
C VAL A 150 -1.43 -1.37 7.13
N MET A 151 -1.03 -1.14 5.89
CA MET A 151 -1.10 -2.13 4.82
C MET A 151 0.08 -1.97 3.86
N GLU A 152 0.76 -3.08 3.56
CA GLU A 152 1.67 -3.21 2.43
C GLU A 152 0.99 -4.08 1.37
N SER A 153 1.00 -3.62 0.13
CA SER A 153 0.60 -4.42 -1.02
C SER A 153 1.70 -4.36 -2.08
N ALA A 154 2.33 -5.50 -2.37
CA ALA A 154 3.46 -5.57 -3.30
C ALA A 154 3.33 -6.76 -4.25
N HIS A 155 3.33 -6.46 -5.54
CA HIS A 155 3.09 -7.46 -6.57
C HIS A 155 4.17 -7.43 -7.63
N VAL A 156 4.65 -8.63 -7.96
CA VAL A 156 5.61 -8.85 -9.06
C VAL A 156 4.90 -8.57 -10.39
N ALA A 157 5.56 -7.85 -11.27
CA ALA A 157 5.06 -7.60 -12.61
C ALA A 157 5.28 -8.83 -13.51
N LYS A 158 4.27 -9.22 -14.28
CA LYS A 158 4.30 -10.42 -15.13
C LYS A 158 5.41 -10.40 -16.15
N ASP A 159 5.71 -9.23 -16.71
CA ASP A 159 6.76 -9.02 -17.71
C ASP A 159 8.18 -9.19 -17.15
N THR A 160 8.33 -9.25 -15.82
CA THR A 160 9.62 -9.52 -15.15
C THR A 160 9.79 -10.98 -14.76
N LEU A 161 8.78 -11.83 -14.97
CA LEU A 161 8.82 -13.24 -14.59
C LEU A 161 9.55 -14.08 -15.65
N PRO A 162 10.41 -15.02 -15.21
CA PRO A 162 11.17 -15.87 -16.16
C PRO A 162 10.29 -16.86 -16.94
N ALA A 163 9.14 -17.24 -16.40
CA ALA A 163 8.18 -18.13 -17.05
C ALA A 163 6.75 -17.94 -16.52
N PRO A 164 5.71 -18.20 -17.31
CA PRO A 164 4.34 -18.24 -16.87
C PRO A 164 4.10 -19.34 -15.82
N ILE A 165 3.20 -19.08 -14.87
CA ILE A 165 2.79 -20.08 -13.88
C ILE A 165 1.65 -20.93 -14.48
N ASP A 166 1.76 -22.25 -14.32
CA ASP A 166 0.67 -23.17 -14.60
C ASP A 166 -0.25 -23.28 -13.35
N PHE A 167 -1.24 -22.40 -13.29
CA PHE A 167 -2.17 -22.33 -12.16
C PHE A 167 -2.97 -23.61 -11.95
N SER A 168 -3.10 -24.48 -12.97
CA SER A 168 -3.81 -25.76 -12.84
C SER A 168 -3.10 -26.75 -11.92
N LYS A 169 -1.81 -26.53 -11.66
CA LYS A 169 -0.96 -27.38 -10.80
C LYS A 169 -0.77 -26.83 -9.39
N VAL A 170 -1.30 -25.62 -9.12
CA VAL A 170 -1.15 -25.00 -7.81
C VAL A 170 -2.27 -25.48 -6.89
N GLU A 171 -1.90 -26.17 -5.81
CA GLU A 171 -2.85 -26.51 -4.75
C GLU A 171 -3.35 -25.24 -4.06
N ARG A 172 -4.67 -25.08 -4.00
CA ARG A 172 -5.29 -23.87 -3.48
C ARG A 172 -5.55 -23.95 -1.98
N GLN A 173 -5.15 -22.91 -1.28
CA GLN A 173 -5.50 -22.75 0.12
C GLN A 173 -6.97 -22.33 0.27
N THR A 174 -7.63 -22.85 1.31
CA THR A 174 -8.98 -22.41 1.66
C THR A 174 -8.90 -21.06 2.36
N PRO A 175 -9.58 -20.01 1.82
CA PRO A 175 -9.62 -18.73 2.49
C PRO A 175 -10.25 -18.81 3.88
N PRO A 176 -9.75 -18.06 4.86
CA PRO A 176 -10.36 -17.96 6.19
C PRO A 176 -11.70 -17.21 6.13
N VAL A 177 -12.42 -17.24 7.24
CA VAL A 177 -13.60 -16.39 7.42
C VAL A 177 -13.17 -14.92 7.40
N PRO A 178 -13.89 -14.04 6.66
CA PRO A 178 -13.56 -12.62 6.59
C PRO A 178 -13.57 -11.93 7.96
N VAL A 179 -12.62 -11.01 8.17
CA VAL A 179 -12.55 -10.15 9.35
C VAL A 179 -12.87 -8.72 8.92
N LEU A 180 -14.08 -8.26 9.22
CA LEU A 180 -14.60 -6.98 8.75
C LEU A 180 -14.64 -5.89 9.86
N GLY A 181 -14.63 -6.29 11.13
CA GLY A 181 -14.59 -5.38 12.27
C GLY A 181 -15.60 -4.24 12.19
N ASP A 182 -15.15 -3.03 12.40
CA ASP A 182 -15.91 -1.79 12.32
C ASP A 182 -16.28 -1.37 10.89
N ALA A 183 -15.65 -2.00 9.89
CA ALA A 183 -15.91 -1.76 8.48
C ALA A 183 -17.03 -2.65 7.89
N ALA A 184 -17.66 -3.53 8.69
CA ALA A 184 -18.69 -4.45 8.23
C ALA A 184 -19.89 -3.74 7.55
N ALA A 185 -20.19 -2.49 7.95
CA ALA A 185 -21.25 -1.70 7.32
C ALA A 185 -20.97 -1.38 5.83
N TYR A 186 -19.72 -1.46 5.39
CA TYR A 186 -19.29 -1.16 4.01
C TYR A 186 -19.12 -2.41 3.14
N GLU A 187 -19.40 -3.62 3.66
CA GLU A 187 -19.24 -4.87 2.91
C GLU A 187 -20.05 -4.86 1.61
N ALA A 188 -21.31 -4.40 1.67
CA ALA A 188 -22.17 -4.30 0.48
C ALA A 188 -21.61 -3.32 -0.56
N ALA A 189 -21.06 -2.19 -0.13
CA ALA A 189 -20.43 -1.21 -1.01
C ALA A 189 -19.14 -1.78 -1.65
N MET A 190 -18.32 -2.52 -0.89
CA MET A 190 -17.14 -3.18 -1.43
C MET A 190 -17.49 -4.28 -2.43
N ASN A 191 -18.50 -5.09 -2.15
CA ASN A 191 -18.99 -6.09 -3.09
C ASN A 191 -19.53 -5.46 -4.39
N LYS A 192 -20.13 -4.25 -4.32
CA LYS A 192 -20.54 -3.49 -5.51
C LYS A 192 -19.32 -3.06 -6.36
N ILE A 193 -18.25 -2.61 -5.72
CA ILE A 193 -16.98 -2.30 -6.43
C ILE A 193 -16.47 -3.54 -7.17
N ILE A 194 -16.37 -4.68 -6.48
CA ILE A 194 -15.91 -5.96 -7.06
C ILE A 194 -16.80 -6.36 -8.25
N ALA A 195 -18.11 -6.28 -8.09
CA ALA A 195 -19.05 -6.63 -9.16
C ALA A 195 -18.96 -5.70 -10.36
N THR A 196 -18.82 -4.38 -10.14
CA THR A 196 -18.63 -3.38 -11.21
C THR A 196 -17.35 -3.63 -11.99
N TYR A 197 -16.27 -3.92 -11.28
CA TYR A 197 -14.96 -4.24 -11.87
C TYR A 197 -15.05 -5.54 -12.71
N ALA A 198 -15.64 -6.59 -12.14
CA ALA A 198 -15.83 -7.88 -12.82
C ALA A 198 -16.68 -7.74 -14.10
N GLU A 199 -17.74 -6.95 -14.05
CA GLU A 199 -18.58 -6.67 -15.21
C GLU A 199 -17.82 -5.90 -16.30
N GLY A 200 -17.02 -4.90 -15.90
CA GLY A 200 -16.13 -4.14 -16.80
C GLY A 200 -15.12 -5.06 -17.49
N MET A 201 -14.47 -5.95 -16.74
CA MET A 201 -13.55 -6.94 -17.32
C MET A 201 -14.25 -7.86 -18.32
N LYS A 202 -15.40 -8.43 -17.94
CA LYS A 202 -16.14 -9.34 -18.78
C LYS A 202 -16.62 -8.69 -20.09
N SER A 203 -17.13 -7.47 -20.01
CA SER A 203 -17.64 -6.72 -21.18
C SER A 203 -16.54 -6.02 -21.99
N GLY A 204 -15.33 -5.90 -21.46
CA GLY A 204 -14.27 -5.07 -22.05
C GLY A 204 -14.51 -3.57 -21.85
N ASP A 205 -15.34 -3.17 -20.86
CA ASP A 205 -15.68 -1.79 -20.56
C ASP A 205 -14.67 -1.17 -19.56
N ALA A 206 -13.59 -0.63 -20.10
CA ALA A 206 -12.54 0.02 -19.31
C ALA A 206 -13.05 1.26 -18.56
N ALA A 207 -14.03 1.98 -19.11
CA ALA A 207 -14.62 3.16 -18.45
C ALA A 207 -15.39 2.73 -17.18
N LYS A 208 -16.08 1.60 -17.21
CA LYS A 208 -16.76 1.01 -16.05
C LYS A 208 -15.75 0.66 -14.95
N ILE A 209 -14.62 0.04 -15.29
CA ILE A 209 -13.54 -0.23 -14.33
C ILE A 209 -13.01 1.07 -13.76
N ALA A 210 -12.66 2.03 -14.60
CA ALA A 210 -12.12 3.32 -14.17
C ALA A 210 -13.10 4.11 -13.27
N SER A 211 -14.41 3.93 -13.44
CA SER A 211 -15.43 4.58 -12.61
C SER A 211 -15.41 4.16 -11.14
N THR A 212 -14.76 3.05 -10.80
CA THR A 212 -14.60 2.58 -9.41
C THR A 212 -13.51 3.31 -8.64
N PHE A 213 -12.72 4.17 -9.30
CA PHE A 213 -11.63 4.93 -8.70
C PHE A 213 -12.01 6.39 -8.41
N THR A 214 -11.29 7.02 -7.48
CA THR A 214 -11.25 8.48 -7.35
C THR A 214 -10.63 9.11 -8.59
N GLU A 215 -10.80 10.42 -8.81
CA GLU A 215 -10.22 11.10 -9.99
C GLU A 215 -8.69 10.98 -10.03
N ASP A 216 -8.04 10.99 -8.87
CA ASP A 216 -6.60 10.88 -8.68
C ASP A 216 -6.16 9.48 -8.20
N GLY A 217 -7.01 8.47 -8.38
CA GLY A 217 -6.77 7.09 -7.99
C GLY A 217 -5.53 6.47 -8.65
N ILE A 218 -4.97 5.46 -8.02
CA ILE A 218 -3.77 4.77 -8.50
C ILE A 218 -4.08 3.29 -8.68
N GLN A 219 -3.64 2.72 -9.82
CA GLN A 219 -3.73 1.30 -10.10
C GLN A 219 -2.32 0.68 -10.18
N LEU A 220 -2.07 -0.31 -9.34
CA LEU A 220 -0.78 -1.02 -9.19
C LEU A 220 -0.95 -2.52 -9.49
N VAL A 221 -1.59 -2.84 -10.61
CA VAL A 221 -1.84 -4.25 -10.99
C VAL A 221 -0.61 -4.92 -11.59
N GLY A 222 -0.39 -6.19 -11.26
CA GLY A 222 0.79 -6.96 -11.67
C GLY A 222 0.87 -7.29 -13.17
N ILE A 223 -0.04 -6.78 -13.99
CA ILE A 223 -0.06 -7.01 -15.44
C ILE A 223 1.04 -6.22 -16.16
N SER A 224 1.38 -5.03 -15.65
CA SER A 224 2.41 -4.14 -16.20
C SER A 224 3.40 -3.73 -15.11
N SER A 225 4.59 -3.29 -15.51
CA SER A 225 5.59 -2.70 -14.60
C SER A 225 5.28 -1.26 -14.20
N GLU A 226 4.43 -0.54 -14.96
CA GLU A 226 4.13 0.88 -14.74
C GLU A 226 2.88 1.11 -13.89
N PRO A 227 2.90 2.02 -12.90
CA PRO A 227 1.71 2.49 -12.19
C PRO A 227 0.81 3.33 -13.11
N HIS A 228 -0.51 3.13 -13.02
CA HIS A 228 -1.47 3.98 -13.74
C HIS A 228 -2.07 5.00 -12.77
N ARG A 229 -1.90 6.30 -13.05
CA ARG A 229 -2.27 7.38 -12.13
C ARG A 229 -3.37 8.27 -12.71
N GLY A 230 -4.45 8.39 -11.95
CA GLY A 230 -5.66 9.10 -12.32
C GLY A 230 -6.60 8.25 -13.17
N ARG A 231 -7.90 8.49 -13.00
CA ARG A 231 -8.99 7.74 -13.64
C ARG A 231 -8.83 7.62 -15.16
N ALA A 232 -8.45 8.70 -15.84
CA ALA A 232 -8.25 8.69 -17.28
C ALA A 232 -7.10 7.78 -17.73
N ALA A 233 -5.98 7.78 -17.01
CA ALA A 233 -4.84 6.89 -17.32
C ALA A 233 -5.18 5.43 -17.02
N ILE A 234 -5.92 5.16 -15.94
CA ILE A 234 -6.42 3.82 -15.60
C ILE A 234 -7.33 3.31 -16.71
N GLN A 235 -8.27 4.14 -17.20
CA GLN A 235 -9.14 3.76 -18.32
C GLN A 235 -8.32 3.42 -19.57
N ALA A 236 -7.40 4.30 -19.97
CA ALA A 236 -6.58 4.08 -21.16
C ALA A 236 -5.71 2.81 -21.06
N ALA A 237 -5.16 2.53 -19.87
CA ALA A 237 -4.41 1.31 -19.60
C ALA A 237 -5.31 0.08 -19.73
N MET A 238 -6.50 0.10 -19.15
CA MET A 238 -7.44 -1.03 -19.22
C MET A 238 -7.96 -1.26 -20.65
N GLU A 239 -8.17 -0.21 -21.45
CA GLU A 239 -8.50 -0.33 -22.88
C GLU A 239 -7.43 -1.12 -23.67
N ALA A 240 -6.16 -0.97 -23.31
CA ALA A 240 -5.06 -1.72 -23.92
C ALA A 240 -4.90 -3.14 -23.32
N ILE A 241 -5.04 -3.28 -22.00
CA ILE A 241 -4.78 -4.52 -21.26
C ILE A 241 -5.86 -5.56 -21.49
N LEU A 242 -7.15 -5.19 -21.48
CA LEU A 242 -8.25 -6.14 -21.53
C LEU A 242 -8.20 -7.05 -22.78
N PRO A 243 -8.05 -6.52 -24.01
CA PRO A 243 -7.94 -7.37 -25.18
C PRO A 243 -6.60 -8.11 -25.27
N ALA A 244 -5.49 -7.43 -24.92
CA ALA A 244 -4.15 -8.01 -25.05
C ALA A 244 -3.86 -9.11 -24.02
N GLY A 245 -4.40 -8.98 -22.82
CA GLY A 245 -4.22 -9.93 -21.72
C GLY A 245 -5.17 -11.14 -21.74
N GLY A 246 -6.12 -11.18 -22.68
CA GLY A 246 -7.11 -12.26 -22.75
C GLY A 246 -8.13 -12.25 -21.61
N TYR A 247 -8.32 -11.09 -20.96
CA TYR A 247 -9.25 -10.97 -19.83
C TYR A 247 -10.68 -10.65 -20.24
N GLN A 248 -10.87 -10.09 -21.44
CA GLN A 248 -12.21 -9.84 -21.98
C GLN A 248 -12.98 -11.15 -22.18
N GLY A 249 -14.21 -11.19 -21.71
CA GLY A 249 -15.06 -12.40 -21.75
C GLY A 249 -14.80 -13.39 -20.60
N THR A 250 -13.85 -13.12 -19.71
CA THR A 250 -13.60 -13.98 -18.54
C THR A 250 -14.50 -13.62 -17.35
N ASN A 251 -14.58 -14.53 -16.39
CA ASN A 251 -15.31 -14.36 -15.14
C ASN A 251 -14.33 -14.07 -14.01
N LEU A 252 -14.29 -12.81 -13.54
CA LEU A 252 -13.57 -12.40 -12.35
C LEU A 252 -14.41 -12.65 -11.11
N GLU A 253 -13.88 -13.35 -10.13
CA GLU A 253 -14.43 -13.48 -8.79
C GLU A 253 -13.47 -12.84 -7.78
N GLY A 254 -13.95 -11.87 -7.01
CA GLY A 254 -13.23 -11.30 -5.87
C GLY A 254 -13.86 -11.75 -4.55
N LYS A 255 -13.03 -12.04 -3.55
CA LYS A 255 -13.46 -12.36 -2.18
C LYS A 255 -12.80 -11.40 -1.20
N ILE A 256 -13.60 -10.76 -0.37
CA ILE A 256 -13.13 -9.94 0.75
C ILE A 256 -12.65 -10.89 1.85
N LEU A 257 -11.45 -10.66 2.39
CA LEU A 257 -10.93 -11.38 3.56
C LEU A 257 -10.72 -10.46 4.75
N GLY A 258 -10.47 -9.18 4.52
CA GLY A 258 -10.34 -8.21 5.58
C GLY A 258 -10.78 -6.83 5.15
N MET A 259 -11.40 -6.10 6.07
CA MET A 259 -11.73 -4.68 5.94
C MET A 259 -11.48 -3.99 7.27
N LYS A 260 -10.97 -2.77 7.23
CA LYS A 260 -10.68 -1.97 8.42
C LYS A 260 -10.81 -0.49 8.12
N LYS A 261 -11.61 0.22 8.90
CA LYS A 261 -11.57 1.71 8.90
C LYS A 261 -10.23 2.16 9.45
N ILE A 262 -9.60 3.10 8.77
CA ILE A 262 -8.33 3.71 9.22
C ILE A 262 -8.50 5.17 9.60
N SER A 263 -9.58 5.80 9.13
CA SER A 263 -10.11 7.08 9.58
C SER A 263 -11.63 7.14 9.33
N ASP A 264 -12.27 8.28 9.55
CA ASP A 264 -13.70 8.44 9.26
C ASP A 264 -14.01 8.37 7.75
N SER A 265 -13.07 8.79 6.90
CA SER A 265 -13.19 8.84 5.45
C SER A 265 -12.43 7.76 4.70
N LEU A 266 -11.62 6.92 5.38
CA LEU A 266 -10.72 5.98 4.73
C LEU A 266 -10.87 4.56 5.29
N LEU A 267 -10.76 3.57 4.39
CA LEU A 267 -10.87 2.17 4.69
C LEU A 267 -9.84 1.37 3.89
N CYS A 268 -9.10 0.48 4.54
CA CYS A 268 -8.32 -0.56 3.89
C CYS A 268 -9.16 -1.81 3.71
N ALA A 269 -9.07 -2.42 2.52
CA ALA A 269 -9.69 -3.71 2.22
C ALA A 269 -8.69 -4.63 1.54
N ASN A 270 -8.79 -5.94 1.80
CA ASN A 270 -7.93 -6.94 1.19
C ASN A 270 -8.68 -8.24 0.94
N GLY A 271 -8.14 -9.04 0.03
CA GLY A 271 -8.75 -10.30 -0.29
C GLY A 271 -8.04 -11.08 -1.38
N THR A 272 -8.77 -12.02 -1.95
CA THR A 272 -8.31 -12.83 -3.08
C THR A 272 -9.17 -12.61 -4.30
N TRP A 273 -8.61 -12.91 -5.45
CA TRP A 273 -9.32 -12.90 -6.72
C TRP A 273 -8.95 -14.12 -7.55
N GLN A 274 -9.83 -14.48 -8.47
CA GLN A 274 -9.56 -15.46 -9.52
C GLN A 274 -10.24 -15.03 -10.82
N VAL A 275 -9.65 -15.43 -11.92
CA VAL A 275 -10.22 -15.30 -13.26
C VAL A 275 -10.39 -16.69 -13.84
N ALA A 276 -11.58 -16.96 -14.35
CA ALA A 276 -11.91 -18.24 -15.00
C ALA A 276 -12.51 -18.00 -16.39
N GLY A 277 -12.31 -18.95 -17.28
CA GLY A 277 -13.00 -19.01 -18.57
C GLY A 277 -14.49 -19.35 -18.40
N ASP A 278 -15.24 -19.31 -19.50
CA ASP A 278 -16.66 -19.69 -19.51
C ASP A 278 -16.88 -21.18 -19.18
N ASP A 279 -15.87 -22.02 -19.37
CA ASP A 279 -15.85 -23.44 -18.96
C ASP A 279 -15.61 -23.65 -17.45
N GLY A 280 -15.39 -22.55 -16.69
CA GLY A 280 -15.10 -22.59 -15.29
C GLY A 280 -13.65 -22.93 -14.93
N VAL A 281 -12.78 -23.12 -15.92
CA VAL A 281 -11.35 -23.38 -15.68
C VAL A 281 -10.68 -22.13 -15.17
N VAL A 282 -10.07 -22.19 -14.00
CA VAL A 282 -9.32 -21.07 -13.40
C VAL A 282 -8.03 -20.87 -14.18
N MET A 283 -7.93 -19.72 -14.81
CA MET A 283 -6.77 -19.30 -15.62
C MET A 283 -5.70 -18.66 -14.74
N GLU A 284 -6.11 -17.92 -13.72
CA GLU A 284 -5.24 -17.15 -12.85
C GLU A 284 -5.92 -16.82 -11.53
N PHE A 285 -5.15 -16.70 -10.46
CA PHE A 285 -5.64 -16.20 -9.18
C PHE A 285 -4.52 -15.49 -8.40
N GLY A 286 -4.93 -14.69 -7.42
CA GLY A 286 -4.00 -13.94 -6.60
C GLY A 286 -4.67 -13.19 -5.46
N GLN A 287 -3.98 -12.16 -5.00
CA GLN A 287 -4.42 -11.30 -3.91
C GLN A 287 -4.62 -9.85 -4.38
N TRP A 288 -5.40 -9.13 -3.62
CA TRP A 288 -5.58 -7.69 -3.77
C TRP A 288 -5.58 -6.99 -2.40
N GLY A 289 -5.07 -5.75 -2.37
CA GLY A 289 -5.09 -4.86 -1.22
C GLY A 289 -5.37 -3.43 -1.68
N ASN A 290 -6.49 -2.87 -1.24
CA ASN A 290 -7.01 -1.61 -1.73
C ASN A 290 -7.18 -0.60 -0.61
N LEU A 291 -6.93 0.67 -0.91
CA LEU A 291 -7.30 1.80 -0.09
C LEU A 291 -8.53 2.47 -0.70
N MET A 292 -9.56 2.64 0.12
CA MET A 292 -10.86 3.15 -0.29
C MET A 292 -11.16 4.48 0.38
N GLU A 293 -11.78 5.39 -0.37
CA GLU A 293 -12.44 6.58 0.16
C GLU A 293 -13.91 6.26 0.42
N ILE A 294 -14.38 6.64 1.62
CA ILE A 294 -15.79 6.53 2.02
C ILE A 294 -16.49 7.81 1.59
N GLN A 295 -17.49 7.70 0.74
CA GLN A 295 -18.28 8.82 0.25
C GLN A 295 -19.40 9.17 1.25
N ASP A 296 -19.97 10.38 1.16
CA ASP A 296 -21.05 10.86 2.04
C ASP A 296 -22.31 9.98 2.00
N ASP A 297 -22.56 9.31 0.89
CA ASP A 297 -23.68 8.37 0.72
C ASP A 297 -23.36 6.93 1.18
N GLY A 298 -22.17 6.70 1.73
CA GLY A 298 -21.68 5.40 2.16
C GLY A 298 -21.17 4.50 1.02
N SER A 299 -21.13 4.99 -0.21
CA SER A 299 -20.44 4.30 -1.30
C SER A 299 -18.92 4.41 -1.15
N LEU A 300 -18.19 3.58 -1.91
CA LEU A 300 -16.73 3.54 -1.88
C LEU A 300 -16.15 3.87 -3.25
N LEU A 301 -15.00 4.56 -3.25
CA LEU A 301 -14.14 4.72 -4.42
C LEU A 301 -12.72 4.29 -4.08
N MET A 302 -12.02 3.67 -5.02
CA MET A 302 -10.62 3.26 -4.83
C MET A 302 -9.67 4.45 -4.97
N ILE A 303 -8.94 4.77 -3.91
CA ILE A 303 -7.78 5.67 -3.96
C ILE A 303 -6.57 4.90 -4.50
N MET A 304 -6.43 3.64 -4.08
CA MET A 304 -5.39 2.74 -4.55
C MET A 304 -5.97 1.34 -4.75
N GLU A 305 -5.76 0.77 -5.93
CA GLU A 305 -5.85 -0.66 -6.18
C GLU A 305 -4.44 -1.24 -6.30
N SER A 306 -4.18 -2.31 -5.59
CA SER A 306 -2.98 -3.10 -5.78
C SER A 306 -3.36 -4.58 -5.83
N ALA A 307 -3.13 -5.20 -6.97
CA ALA A 307 -3.49 -6.59 -7.22
C ALA A 307 -2.45 -7.28 -8.10
N GLY A 308 -2.17 -8.53 -7.81
CA GLY A 308 -1.28 -9.32 -8.63
C GLY A 308 -1.54 -10.81 -8.51
N PRO A 309 -1.18 -11.57 -9.55
CA PRO A 309 -1.27 -13.01 -9.51
C PRO A 309 -0.31 -13.59 -8.48
N LEU A 310 -0.63 -14.80 -8.03
CA LEU A 310 0.32 -15.60 -7.27
C LEU A 310 1.60 -15.76 -8.09
N HIS A 311 2.72 -15.50 -7.48
CA HIS A 311 4.04 -15.81 -8.00
C HIS A 311 4.69 -16.88 -7.12
N VAL A 312 5.00 -18.02 -7.73
CA VAL A 312 5.79 -19.09 -7.11
C VAL A 312 7.15 -19.06 -7.78
N ALA A 313 8.22 -18.86 -7.02
CA ALA A 313 9.57 -19.00 -7.55
C ALA A 313 9.77 -20.43 -8.10
N PRO A 314 10.50 -20.57 -9.20
CA PRO A 314 10.81 -21.87 -9.79
C PRO A 314 11.60 -22.79 -8.84
#